data_c4c0537dfec8416858ac1dde8c69dab4
#
_entry.id   c4c0537dfec8416858ac1dde8c69dab4
#
_cell.length_a   1.000
_cell.length_b   1.000
_cell.length_c   1.000
_cell.angle_alpha   90.00
_cell.angle_beta   90.00
_cell.angle_gamma   90.00
#
_symmetry.space_group_name_H-M   'P 1'
#
loop_
_entity.id
_entity.type
_entity.pdbx_description
1 polymer ?
#
loop_
_entity_poly.entity_id
_entity_poly.type
_entity_poly.pdbx_seq_one_letter_code
_entity_poly.pdbx_strand_id
1 'polypeptide(L)'
;MKVPDTRHRHISHLYALCPGAQITKRQTPGLYNAAIKSLDLRGDGTTSWSRAWYMNCRARFYQPEKAYEIFTHLIDLQTFPNMFDAHRAMKKGSDEPLSWQMFQIDGNFGAPAAIAEMLLQSHVRLPDGSYEIELLPALPKVWANGKVTGLRARGGFEIDIEWKGGKLTNATLKSVSGEKAVIRYKEKVVTYPCPTGKSLHLDDELNNHKLTL
;
A
#
# COMPACT_ATOMS: atom_id res chain seq x y z
N MET A 1 -26.50 -15.25 -22.90
CA MET A 1 -25.86 -15.06 -21.60
C MET A 1 -25.52 -13.57 -21.48
N LYS A 2 -26.10 -12.82 -20.52
CA LYS A 2 -25.72 -11.41 -20.33
C LYS A 2 -24.28 -11.36 -19.86
N VAL A 3 -23.43 -10.58 -20.54
CA VAL A 3 -22.06 -10.31 -20.08
C VAL A 3 -22.16 -9.67 -18.68
N PRO A 4 -21.49 -10.21 -17.66
CA PRO A 4 -21.51 -9.60 -16.32
C PRO A 4 -21.08 -8.13 -16.40
N ASP A 5 -21.66 -7.27 -15.55
CA ASP A 5 -21.26 -5.88 -15.44
C ASP A 5 -19.77 -5.80 -15.03
N THR A 6 -18.92 -5.59 -16.03
CA THR A 6 -17.47 -5.51 -15.85
C THR A 6 -17.04 -4.24 -15.11
N ARG A 7 -17.92 -3.24 -14.99
CA ARG A 7 -17.62 -1.94 -14.35
C ARG A 7 -18.25 -1.76 -12.98
N HIS A 8 -18.69 -2.86 -12.37
CA HIS A 8 -19.24 -2.80 -11.02
C HIS A 8 -18.18 -2.28 -10.03
N ARG A 9 -18.55 -1.32 -9.17
CA ARG A 9 -17.63 -0.65 -8.23
C ARG A 9 -17.00 -1.56 -7.19
N HIS A 10 -17.64 -2.68 -6.84
CA HIS A 10 -17.10 -3.63 -5.87
C HIS A 10 -16.21 -4.68 -6.54
N ILE A 11 -15.10 -5.00 -5.88
CA ILE A 11 -14.07 -5.96 -6.32
C ILE A 11 -13.87 -7.09 -5.29
N SER A 12 -14.94 -7.54 -4.65
CA SER A 12 -14.89 -8.57 -3.59
C SER A 12 -14.21 -9.88 -4.02
N HIS A 13 -14.22 -10.21 -5.33
CA HIS A 13 -13.46 -11.33 -5.88
C HIS A 13 -11.93 -11.15 -5.75
N LEU A 14 -11.44 -9.93 -5.51
CA LEU A 14 -10.03 -9.64 -5.24
C LEU A 14 -9.69 -9.57 -3.74
N TYR A 15 -10.62 -9.98 -2.86
CA TYR A 15 -10.37 -10.04 -1.43
C TYR A 15 -9.11 -10.84 -1.09
N ALA A 16 -8.88 -11.94 -1.80
CA ALA A 16 -7.71 -12.80 -1.62
C ALA A 16 -6.37 -12.11 -1.94
N LEU A 17 -6.39 -11.01 -2.73
CA LEU A 17 -5.22 -10.14 -2.95
C LEU A 17 -5.12 -9.08 -1.85
N CYS A 18 -6.22 -8.35 -1.60
CA CYS A 18 -6.30 -7.27 -0.62
C CYS A 18 -7.74 -7.13 -0.08
N PRO A 19 -7.95 -7.18 1.25
CA PRO A 19 -6.97 -7.22 2.35
C PRO A 19 -6.35 -8.59 2.64
N GLY A 20 -6.81 -9.67 2.03
CA GLY A 20 -6.20 -10.99 2.13
C GLY A 20 -4.75 -11.02 1.61
N ALA A 21 -4.11 -12.16 1.70
CA ALA A 21 -2.72 -12.36 1.27
C ALA A 21 -2.50 -13.70 0.55
N GLN A 22 -3.58 -14.31 0.06
CA GLN A 22 -3.53 -15.58 -0.65
C GLN A 22 -3.02 -15.44 -2.09
N ILE A 23 -3.21 -14.25 -2.67
CA ILE A 23 -2.70 -13.91 -4.00
C ILE A 23 -1.50 -12.98 -3.84
N THR A 24 -0.31 -13.48 -4.22
CA THR A 24 0.93 -12.70 -4.18
C THR A 24 1.73 -12.88 -5.46
N LYS A 25 2.56 -11.90 -5.81
CA LYS A 25 3.40 -11.94 -7.01
C LYS A 25 4.32 -13.18 -7.03
N ARG A 26 4.90 -13.53 -5.88
CA ARG A 26 5.93 -14.57 -5.75
C ARG A 26 5.38 -15.96 -5.47
N GLN A 27 4.32 -16.08 -4.68
CA GLN A 27 3.80 -17.39 -4.27
C GLN A 27 2.73 -17.93 -5.21
N THR A 28 1.94 -17.04 -5.85
CA THR A 28 0.83 -17.41 -6.74
C THR A 28 0.82 -16.58 -8.03
N PRO A 29 1.90 -16.61 -8.86
CA PRO A 29 2.06 -15.69 -9.99
C PRO A 29 0.96 -15.81 -11.05
N GLY A 30 0.40 -16.99 -11.27
CA GLY A 30 -0.72 -17.19 -12.19
C GLY A 30 -1.98 -16.46 -11.75
N LEU A 31 -2.38 -16.62 -10.48
CA LEU A 31 -3.52 -15.92 -9.90
C LEU A 31 -3.28 -14.40 -9.81
N TYR A 32 -2.05 -14.01 -9.48
CA TYR A 32 -1.65 -12.62 -9.45
C TYR A 32 -1.84 -11.92 -10.81
N ASN A 33 -1.39 -12.53 -11.90
CA ASN A 33 -1.57 -12.00 -13.26
C ASN A 33 -3.06 -11.97 -13.67
N ALA A 34 -3.85 -12.96 -13.28
CA ALA A 34 -5.29 -12.98 -13.52
C ALA A 34 -6.00 -11.86 -12.74
N ALA A 35 -5.58 -11.60 -11.50
CA ALA A 35 -6.11 -10.53 -10.66
C ALA A 35 -5.82 -9.14 -11.26
N ILE A 36 -4.63 -8.90 -11.82
CA ILE A 36 -4.30 -7.66 -12.55
C ILE A 36 -5.28 -7.46 -13.71
N LYS A 37 -5.44 -8.47 -14.57
CA LYS A 37 -6.38 -8.40 -15.71
C LYS A 37 -7.81 -8.13 -15.25
N SER A 38 -8.24 -8.78 -14.18
CA SER A 38 -9.57 -8.57 -13.61
C SER A 38 -9.77 -7.15 -13.11
N LEU A 39 -8.78 -6.56 -12.44
CA LEU A 39 -8.84 -5.17 -11.99
C LEU A 39 -8.85 -4.19 -13.16
N ASP A 40 -8.01 -4.42 -14.19
CA ASP A 40 -7.94 -3.56 -15.37
C ASP A 40 -9.30 -3.54 -16.13
N LEU A 41 -10.01 -4.65 -16.18
CA LEU A 41 -11.37 -4.72 -16.76
C LEU A 41 -12.42 -3.94 -15.96
N ARG A 42 -12.21 -3.75 -14.66
CA ARG A 42 -13.12 -3.00 -13.77
C ARG A 42 -12.93 -1.49 -13.87
N GLY A 43 -11.80 -1.00 -14.34
CA GLY A 43 -11.42 0.43 -14.36
C GLY A 43 -10.88 0.89 -13.01
N ASP A 44 -11.12 2.16 -12.62
CA ASP A 44 -10.45 2.80 -11.47
C ASP A 44 -11.41 3.12 -10.30
N GLY A 45 -12.56 2.45 -10.27
CA GLY A 45 -13.57 2.69 -9.25
C GLY A 45 -14.38 3.96 -9.49
N THR A 46 -15.55 4.05 -8.87
CA THR A 46 -16.48 5.16 -9.06
C THR A 46 -16.86 5.87 -7.77
N THR A 47 -16.71 5.21 -6.62
CA THR A 47 -16.95 5.79 -5.29
C THR A 47 -15.63 5.86 -4.55
N SER A 48 -15.52 6.70 -3.54
CA SER A 48 -14.30 6.86 -2.75
C SER A 48 -13.82 5.56 -2.11
N TRP A 49 -14.72 4.77 -1.51
CA TRP A 49 -14.38 3.45 -1.00
C TRP A 49 -13.81 2.54 -2.09
N SER A 50 -14.46 2.49 -3.26
CA SER A 50 -13.95 1.67 -4.35
C SER A 50 -12.58 2.12 -4.81
N ARG A 51 -12.35 3.43 -4.96
CA ARG A 51 -11.03 3.98 -5.31
C ARG A 51 -9.97 3.65 -4.29
N ALA A 52 -10.27 3.82 -2.99
CA ALA A 52 -9.36 3.44 -1.93
C ALA A 52 -8.98 1.95 -1.99
N TRP A 53 -9.95 1.06 -2.27
CA TRP A 53 -9.67 -0.36 -2.42
C TRP A 53 -8.86 -0.67 -3.69
N TYR A 54 -9.20 -0.03 -4.83
CA TYR A 54 -8.40 -0.15 -6.05
C TYR A 54 -6.96 0.33 -5.85
N MET A 55 -6.77 1.44 -5.15
CA MET A 55 -5.44 1.97 -4.82
C MET A 55 -4.60 0.95 -4.02
N ASN A 56 -5.19 0.33 -2.98
CA ASN A 56 -4.55 -0.75 -2.22
C ASN A 56 -4.17 -1.94 -3.12
N CYS A 57 -5.06 -2.37 -4.03
CA CYS A 57 -4.75 -3.42 -4.99
C CYS A 57 -3.62 -3.02 -5.93
N ARG A 58 -3.61 -1.78 -6.45
CA ARG A 58 -2.54 -1.27 -7.32
C ARG A 58 -1.20 -1.22 -6.59
N ALA A 59 -1.17 -0.84 -5.31
CA ALA A 59 0.04 -0.91 -4.49
C ALA A 59 0.58 -2.34 -4.40
N ARG A 60 -0.30 -3.34 -4.15
CA ARG A 60 0.08 -4.76 -4.10
C ARG A 60 0.41 -5.35 -5.47
N PHE A 61 -0.02 -4.71 -6.56
CA PHE A 61 0.40 -5.04 -7.93
C PHE A 61 1.71 -4.38 -8.34
N TYR A 62 2.39 -3.66 -7.45
CA TYR A 62 3.62 -2.91 -7.77
C TYR A 62 3.39 -1.94 -8.93
N GLN A 63 2.24 -1.27 -8.95
CA GLN A 63 1.84 -0.29 -9.96
C GLN A 63 1.74 1.11 -9.33
N PRO A 64 2.88 1.71 -8.92
CA PRO A 64 2.90 2.94 -8.13
C PRO A 64 2.22 4.13 -8.83
N GLU A 65 2.41 4.28 -10.13
CA GLU A 65 1.85 5.41 -10.88
C GLU A 65 0.31 5.32 -10.96
N LYS A 66 -0.23 4.11 -11.18
CA LYS A 66 -1.68 3.89 -11.17
C LYS A 66 -2.28 4.10 -9.77
N ALA A 67 -1.59 3.65 -8.71
CA ALA A 67 -2.03 3.89 -7.34
C ALA A 67 -2.05 5.39 -7.03
N TYR A 68 -1.02 6.12 -7.42
CA TYR A 68 -0.93 7.57 -7.22
C TYR A 68 -1.99 8.34 -8.04
N GLU A 69 -2.26 7.95 -9.28
CA GLU A 69 -3.32 8.53 -10.11
C GLU A 69 -4.70 8.39 -9.43
N ILE A 70 -5.01 7.20 -8.90
CA ILE A 70 -6.26 6.98 -8.16
C ILE A 70 -6.31 7.84 -6.90
N PHE A 71 -5.19 8.00 -6.19
CA PHE A 71 -5.09 8.88 -5.02
C PHE A 71 -5.39 10.34 -5.38
N THR A 72 -4.78 10.87 -6.44
CA THR A 72 -5.05 12.25 -6.88
C THR A 72 -6.51 12.45 -7.27
N HIS A 73 -7.12 11.50 -7.99
CA HIS A 73 -8.54 11.53 -8.32
C HIS A 73 -9.43 11.50 -7.07
N LEU A 74 -9.06 10.74 -6.03
CA LEU A 74 -9.80 10.71 -4.78
C LEU A 74 -9.76 12.08 -4.10
N ILE A 75 -8.58 12.68 -3.98
CA ILE A 75 -8.42 14.01 -3.36
C ILE A 75 -9.15 15.09 -4.17
N ASP A 76 -8.99 15.09 -5.49
CA ASP A 76 -9.53 16.16 -6.34
C ASP A 76 -11.06 16.10 -6.50
N LEU A 77 -11.64 14.91 -6.51
CA LEU A 77 -13.02 14.69 -6.88
C LEU A 77 -13.93 14.20 -5.77
N GLN A 78 -13.35 13.61 -4.71
CA GLN A 78 -14.12 12.92 -3.67
C GLN A 78 -13.71 13.32 -2.24
N THR A 79 -13.15 14.52 -2.10
CA THR A 79 -12.78 15.06 -0.79
C THR A 79 -13.40 16.43 -0.59
N PHE A 80 -14.15 16.60 0.48
CA PHE A 80 -14.70 17.90 0.89
C PHE A 80 -13.56 18.85 1.31
N PRO A 81 -13.81 20.19 1.36
CA PRO A 81 -12.80 21.16 1.82
C PRO A 81 -12.23 20.88 3.21
N ASN A 82 -12.98 20.22 4.08
CA ASN A 82 -12.54 19.81 5.42
C ASN A 82 -11.79 18.45 5.42
N MET A 83 -11.39 17.95 4.26
CA MET A 83 -10.71 16.66 4.04
C MET A 83 -11.57 15.42 4.35
N PHE A 84 -12.85 15.56 4.62
CA PHE A 84 -13.74 14.41 4.69
C PHE A 84 -14.00 13.83 3.31
N ASP A 85 -14.09 12.52 3.24
CA ASP A 85 -14.32 11.81 2.00
C ASP A 85 -15.79 11.87 1.57
N ALA A 86 -16.03 12.00 0.26
CA ALA A 86 -17.35 12.03 -0.34
C ALA A 86 -17.60 10.77 -1.16
N HIS A 87 -18.77 10.15 -0.95
CA HIS A 87 -19.13 8.90 -1.62
C HIS A 87 -19.00 8.95 -3.14
N ARG A 88 -19.46 10.04 -3.77
CA ARG A 88 -19.41 10.22 -5.23
C ARG A 88 -18.45 11.33 -5.61
N ALA A 89 -17.94 11.25 -6.84
CA ALA A 89 -17.15 12.32 -7.40
C ALA A 89 -17.96 13.62 -7.48
N MET A 90 -17.40 14.69 -6.96
CA MET A 90 -17.95 16.04 -7.07
C MET A 90 -17.53 16.64 -8.42
N LYS A 91 -18.48 17.16 -9.18
CA LYS A 91 -18.15 17.90 -10.40
C LYS A 91 -17.52 19.23 -10.01
N LYS A 92 -16.29 19.47 -10.43
CA LYS A 92 -15.61 20.76 -10.26
C LYS A 92 -16.43 21.85 -10.96
N GLY A 93 -16.89 22.86 -10.21
CA GLY A 93 -17.71 23.95 -10.74
C GLY A 93 -19.19 23.62 -10.98
N SER A 94 -19.72 22.51 -10.42
CA SER A 94 -21.17 22.28 -10.45
C SER A 94 -21.84 23.04 -9.31
N ASP A 95 -23.04 23.58 -9.61
CA ASP A 95 -23.93 24.18 -8.60
C ASP A 95 -24.72 23.13 -7.79
N GLU A 96 -24.38 21.84 -7.91
CA GLU A 96 -25.03 20.79 -7.14
C GLU A 96 -24.74 20.97 -5.65
N PRO A 97 -25.77 21.05 -4.80
CA PRO A 97 -25.59 21.27 -3.37
C PRO A 97 -24.72 20.18 -2.75
N LEU A 98 -23.71 20.56 -1.97
CA LEU A 98 -22.91 19.63 -1.17
C LEU A 98 -23.76 18.75 -0.23
N SER A 99 -24.98 19.22 0.11
CA SER A 99 -25.95 18.47 0.92
C SER A 99 -26.42 17.14 0.30
N TRP A 100 -26.22 16.94 -1.01
CA TRP A 100 -26.53 15.68 -1.69
C TRP A 100 -25.36 14.70 -1.69
N GLN A 101 -24.19 15.12 -1.22
CA GLN A 101 -23.02 14.26 -1.09
C GLN A 101 -23.03 13.60 0.30
N MET A 102 -22.93 12.29 0.29
CA MET A 102 -22.78 11.53 1.54
C MET A 102 -21.31 11.44 1.93
N PHE A 103 -21.01 11.72 3.19
CA PHE A 103 -19.74 11.40 3.80
C PHE A 103 -19.53 9.88 3.80
N GLN A 104 -18.33 9.44 3.47
CA GLN A 104 -17.95 8.04 3.47
C GLN A 104 -16.58 7.85 4.11
N ILE A 105 -16.55 7.53 5.41
CA ILE A 105 -15.30 7.36 6.18
C ILE A 105 -14.33 6.34 5.59
N ASP A 106 -14.84 5.39 4.81
CA ASP A 106 -14.04 4.32 4.19
C ASP A 106 -12.90 4.86 3.33
N GLY A 107 -13.12 5.95 2.58
CA GLY A 107 -12.07 6.58 1.78
C GLY A 107 -11.01 7.24 2.66
N ASN A 108 -11.43 7.90 3.75
CA ASN A 108 -10.51 8.52 4.71
C ASN A 108 -9.58 7.51 5.37
N PHE A 109 -9.99 6.27 5.58
CA PHE A 109 -9.12 5.22 6.13
C PHE A 109 -8.43 4.39 5.03
N GLY A 110 -9.13 4.13 3.93
CA GLY A 110 -8.61 3.28 2.87
C GLY A 110 -7.48 3.93 2.06
N ALA A 111 -7.51 5.25 1.85
CA ALA A 111 -6.44 5.95 1.14
C ALA A 111 -5.11 6.00 1.94
N PRO A 112 -5.09 6.38 3.23
CA PRO A 112 -3.88 6.27 4.05
C PRO A 112 -3.35 4.84 4.15
N ALA A 113 -4.22 3.83 4.24
CA ALA A 113 -3.81 2.43 4.23
C ALA A 113 -3.10 2.08 2.92
N ALA A 114 -3.60 2.57 1.77
CA ALA A 114 -2.96 2.35 0.49
C ALA A 114 -1.60 3.08 0.38
N ILE A 115 -1.48 4.30 0.91
CA ILE A 115 -0.19 5.01 0.99
C ILE A 115 0.80 4.19 1.82
N ALA A 116 0.38 3.64 2.96
CA ALA A 116 1.21 2.75 3.75
C ALA A 116 1.64 1.50 2.96
N GLU A 117 0.73 0.84 2.23
CA GLU A 117 1.03 -0.30 1.34
C GLU A 117 1.96 0.07 0.17
N MET A 118 1.95 1.32 -0.29
CA MET A 118 2.90 1.80 -1.31
C MET A 118 4.33 1.94 -0.76
N LEU A 119 4.47 2.24 0.53
CA LEU A 119 5.76 2.48 1.20
C LEU A 119 6.31 1.26 1.93
N LEU A 120 5.42 0.40 2.45
CA LEU A 120 5.77 -0.76 3.26
C LEU A 120 4.74 -1.87 3.08
N GLN A 121 5.17 -3.06 2.66
CA GLN A 121 4.32 -4.24 2.67
C GLN A 121 4.86 -5.30 3.61
N SER A 122 3.98 -5.96 4.35
CA SER A 122 4.34 -7.07 5.25
C SER A 122 3.28 -8.17 5.26
N HIS A 123 2.53 -8.33 4.15
CA HIS A 123 1.44 -9.30 4.07
C HIS A 123 1.90 -10.71 3.66
N VAL A 124 3.09 -10.85 3.08
CA VAL A 124 3.61 -12.14 2.63
C VAL A 124 4.09 -12.95 3.83
N ARG A 125 3.42 -14.05 4.11
CA ARG A 125 3.82 -15.00 5.16
C ARG A 125 4.72 -16.07 4.56
N LEU A 126 5.86 -16.30 5.20
CA LEU A 126 6.85 -17.28 4.82
C LEU A 126 6.52 -18.68 5.40
N PRO A 127 7.11 -19.77 4.85
CA PRO A 127 6.83 -21.13 5.33
C PRO A 127 7.14 -21.36 6.81
N ASP A 128 8.11 -20.63 7.37
CA ASP A 128 8.47 -20.68 8.79
C ASP A 128 7.53 -19.87 9.70
N GLY A 129 6.49 -19.27 9.12
CA GLY A 129 5.51 -18.45 9.83
C GLY A 129 5.88 -16.99 10.02
N SER A 130 7.11 -16.58 9.70
CA SER A 130 7.52 -15.19 9.71
C SER A 130 6.89 -14.38 8.57
N TYR A 131 6.99 -13.06 8.62
CA TYR A 131 6.51 -12.18 7.56
C TYR A 131 7.69 -11.50 6.86
N GLU A 132 7.60 -11.42 5.53
CA GLU A 132 8.52 -10.62 4.74
C GLU A 132 8.12 -9.15 4.84
N ILE A 133 9.07 -8.28 5.18
CA ILE A 133 8.90 -6.82 5.27
C ILE A 133 9.53 -6.22 4.03
N GLU A 134 8.72 -5.72 3.11
CA GLU A 134 9.17 -5.16 1.83
C GLU A 134 9.14 -3.63 1.87
N LEU A 135 10.30 -3.01 1.64
CA LEU A 135 10.49 -1.57 1.70
C LEU A 135 10.28 -0.94 0.31
N LEU A 136 9.50 0.15 0.25
CA LEU A 136 9.21 0.95 -0.94
C LEU A 136 8.71 0.12 -2.16
N PRO A 137 7.78 -0.83 -1.98
CA PRO A 137 7.36 -1.74 -3.06
C PRO A 137 6.66 -1.03 -4.22
N ALA A 138 6.00 0.10 -3.95
CA ALA A 138 5.22 0.84 -4.94
C ALA A 138 5.40 2.36 -4.81
N LEU A 139 6.66 2.81 -4.75
CA LEU A 139 7.01 4.23 -4.64
C LEU A 139 6.81 4.94 -5.99
N PRO A 140 5.89 5.92 -6.13
CA PRO A 140 5.69 6.64 -7.38
C PRO A 140 6.84 7.63 -7.62
N LYS A 141 7.14 7.90 -8.89
CA LYS A 141 8.25 8.78 -9.28
C LYS A 141 8.14 10.20 -8.71
N VAL A 142 6.90 10.68 -8.52
CA VAL A 142 6.65 12.01 -7.96
C VAL A 142 7.08 12.12 -6.49
N TRP A 143 7.17 11.02 -5.76
CA TRP A 143 7.72 10.97 -4.40
C TRP A 143 9.21 10.65 -4.44
N ALA A 144 9.97 11.41 -5.24
CA ALA A 144 11.39 11.17 -5.46
C ALA A 144 12.23 11.20 -4.16
N ASN A 145 11.85 12.02 -3.20
CA ASN A 145 12.53 12.11 -1.90
C ASN A 145 11.49 12.11 -0.79
N GLY A 146 11.81 11.49 0.33
CA GLY A 146 10.90 11.47 1.46
C GLY A 146 11.40 10.68 2.64
N LYS A 147 10.59 10.76 3.70
CA LYS A 147 10.78 10.05 4.95
C LYS A 147 9.41 9.69 5.53
N VAL A 148 9.30 8.53 6.09
CA VAL A 148 8.15 8.10 6.89
C VAL A 148 8.65 7.42 8.15
N THR A 149 7.95 7.63 9.28
CA THR A 149 8.30 7.06 10.58
C THR A 149 7.11 6.37 11.22
N GLY A 150 7.40 5.34 12.01
CA GLY A 150 6.41 4.66 12.83
C GLY A 150 5.46 3.74 12.08
N LEU A 151 5.76 3.34 10.83
CA LEU A 151 4.96 2.35 10.13
C LEU A 151 5.01 1.00 10.86
N ARG A 152 3.86 0.34 10.95
CA ARG A 152 3.76 -0.97 11.59
C ARG A 152 3.82 -2.10 10.57
N ALA A 153 4.74 -3.03 10.78
CA ALA A 153 4.85 -4.25 9.99
C ALA A 153 4.39 -5.48 10.79
N ARG A 154 3.80 -6.45 10.09
CA ARG A 154 3.49 -7.76 10.68
C ARG A 154 4.76 -8.42 11.20
N GLY A 155 4.61 -9.23 12.23
CA GLY A 155 5.75 -9.82 12.93
C GLY A 155 6.27 -8.97 14.07
N GLY A 156 5.60 -7.85 14.40
CA GLY A 156 5.88 -7.06 15.61
C GLY A 156 6.97 -6.02 15.45
N PHE A 157 7.05 -5.38 14.28
CA PHE A 157 8.07 -4.36 13.99
C PHE A 157 7.46 -2.98 13.77
N GLU A 158 8.21 -1.93 14.15
CA GLU A 158 7.99 -0.54 13.79
C GLU A 158 9.13 -0.11 12.86
N ILE A 159 8.78 0.58 11.78
CA ILE A 159 9.69 0.83 10.66
C ILE A 159 9.71 2.32 10.33
N ASP A 160 10.91 2.89 10.26
CA ASP A 160 11.20 4.19 9.67
C ASP A 160 11.92 3.97 8.34
N ILE A 161 11.56 4.75 7.32
CA ILE A 161 12.14 4.63 5.97
C ILE A 161 12.49 6.02 5.47
N GLU A 162 13.70 6.17 4.91
CA GLU A 162 14.13 7.36 4.20
C GLU A 162 14.57 7.00 2.77
N TRP A 163 14.24 7.88 1.81
CA TRP A 163 14.63 7.67 0.43
C TRP A 163 14.96 8.99 -0.26
N LYS A 164 15.85 8.91 -1.26
CA LYS A 164 16.28 10.02 -2.10
C LYS A 164 16.46 9.57 -3.55
N GLY A 165 15.98 10.38 -4.49
CA GLY A 165 16.02 10.03 -5.92
C GLY A 165 15.28 8.72 -6.24
N GLY A 166 14.20 8.41 -5.52
CA GLY A 166 13.43 7.16 -5.68
C GLY A 166 14.15 5.91 -5.17
N LYS A 167 15.22 6.05 -4.38
CA LYS A 167 16.00 4.93 -3.83
C LYS A 167 16.04 5.01 -2.31
N LEU A 168 15.93 3.84 -1.66
CA LEU A 168 16.17 3.72 -0.23
C LEU A 168 17.52 4.34 0.12
N THR A 169 17.60 5.10 1.20
CA THR A 169 18.85 5.58 1.78
C THR A 169 19.08 5.00 3.17
N ASN A 170 18.02 4.95 3.97
CA ASN A 170 18.05 4.39 5.32
C ASN A 170 16.74 3.70 5.67
N ALA A 171 16.82 2.64 6.46
CA ALA A 171 15.67 2.11 7.17
C ALA A 171 16.03 1.74 8.59
N THR A 172 15.18 2.10 9.55
CA THR A 172 15.30 1.65 10.94
C THR A 172 14.15 0.71 11.25
N LEU A 173 14.47 -0.49 11.70
CA LEU A 173 13.50 -1.47 12.18
C LEU A 173 13.65 -1.63 13.69
N LYS A 174 12.61 -1.31 14.43
CA LYS A 174 12.56 -1.54 15.88
C LYS A 174 11.64 -2.72 16.16
N SER A 175 12.17 -3.73 16.83
CA SER A 175 11.32 -4.83 17.31
C SER A 175 10.51 -4.41 18.52
N VAL A 176 9.19 -4.50 18.40
CA VAL A 176 8.23 -4.29 19.48
C VAL A 176 7.91 -5.63 20.16
N SER A 177 7.79 -6.70 19.35
CA SER A 177 7.52 -8.07 19.82
C SER A 177 8.05 -9.15 18.86
N GLY A 178 8.83 -8.76 17.84
CA GLY A 178 9.45 -9.67 16.88
C GLY A 178 10.77 -10.24 17.40
N GLU A 179 11.20 -11.34 16.78
CA GLU A 179 12.48 -12.00 17.11
C GLU A 179 13.42 -12.05 15.88
N LYS A 180 12.85 -12.07 14.69
CA LYS A 180 13.56 -12.21 13.42
C LYS A 180 12.90 -11.32 12.36
N ALA A 181 13.69 -10.45 11.74
CA ALA A 181 13.26 -9.60 10.64
C ALA A 181 13.73 -10.17 9.31
N VAL A 182 12.80 -10.46 8.40
CA VAL A 182 13.08 -10.79 7.00
C VAL A 182 12.72 -9.58 6.15
N ILE A 183 13.73 -8.93 5.58
CA ILE A 183 13.60 -7.62 4.97
C ILE A 183 13.91 -7.73 3.47
N ARG A 184 13.02 -7.19 2.65
CA ARG A 184 13.19 -7.08 1.20
C ARG A 184 13.28 -5.61 0.77
N TYR A 185 14.21 -5.36 -0.11
CA TYR A 185 14.23 -4.15 -0.93
C TYR A 185 14.56 -4.54 -2.37
N LYS A 186 13.64 -4.34 -3.29
CA LYS A 186 13.72 -4.84 -4.68
C LYS A 186 13.94 -6.37 -4.70
N GLU A 187 15.01 -6.83 -5.33
CA GLU A 187 15.33 -8.26 -5.43
C GLU A 187 16.17 -8.78 -4.26
N LYS A 188 16.74 -7.88 -3.44
CA LYS A 188 17.56 -8.27 -2.30
C LYS A 188 16.70 -8.62 -1.09
N VAL A 189 17.02 -9.73 -0.45
CA VAL A 189 16.40 -10.19 0.79
C VAL A 189 17.48 -10.49 1.80
N VAL A 190 17.32 -9.97 3.01
CA VAL A 190 18.20 -10.23 4.13
C VAL A 190 17.39 -10.69 5.34
N THR A 191 18.04 -11.44 6.23
CA THR A 191 17.43 -11.89 7.47
C THR A 191 18.34 -11.54 8.63
N TYR A 192 17.81 -10.89 9.65
CA TYR A 192 18.52 -10.52 10.85
C TYR A 192 17.79 -10.98 12.10
N PRO A 193 18.50 -11.50 13.11
CA PRO A 193 17.99 -11.56 14.46
C PRO A 193 17.66 -10.14 14.93
N CYS A 194 16.47 -9.92 15.44
CA CYS A 194 16.06 -8.64 15.99
C CYS A 194 15.12 -8.86 17.17
N PRO A 195 15.65 -9.30 18.32
CA PRO A 195 14.84 -9.56 19.51
C PRO A 195 14.09 -8.32 19.98
N THR A 196 13.02 -8.53 20.71
CA THR A 196 12.20 -7.47 21.31
C THR A 196 13.05 -6.40 21.99
N GLY A 197 12.76 -5.15 21.68
CA GLY A 197 13.46 -3.97 22.19
C GLY A 197 14.75 -3.62 21.44
N LYS A 198 15.21 -4.43 20.48
CA LYS A 198 16.37 -4.13 19.63
C LYS A 198 15.96 -3.42 18.34
N SER A 199 16.95 -2.74 17.74
CA SER A 199 16.78 -2.06 16.44
C SER A 199 17.85 -2.48 15.46
N LEU A 200 17.50 -2.48 14.19
CA LEU A 200 18.39 -2.61 13.04
C LEU A 200 18.44 -1.27 12.31
N HIS A 201 19.62 -0.86 11.87
CA HIS A 201 19.83 0.35 11.07
C HIS A 201 20.43 -0.05 9.73
N LEU A 202 19.65 0.02 8.70
CA LEU A 202 19.97 -0.51 7.37
C LEU A 202 20.31 0.63 6.42
N ASP A 203 21.36 0.43 5.60
CA ASP A 203 21.66 1.28 4.45
C ASP A 203 20.83 0.91 3.21
N ASP A 204 21.14 1.50 2.06
CA ASP A 204 20.50 1.24 0.76
C ASP A 204 20.78 -0.17 0.22
N GLU A 205 21.81 -0.84 0.73
CA GLU A 205 22.16 -2.23 0.43
C GLU A 205 21.66 -3.21 1.51
N LEU A 206 20.80 -2.76 2.44
CA LEU A 206 20.29 -3.54 3.56
C LEU A 206 21.38 -4.09 4.51
N ASN A 207 22.58 -3.51 4.53
CA ASN A 207 23.58 -3.86 5.53
C ASN A 207 23.22 -3.20 6.86
N ASN A 208 23.31 -3.97 7.94
CA ASN A 208 23.04 -3.46 9.28
C ASN A 208 24.28 -2.79 9.86
N HIS A 209 24.20 -1.49 10.05
CA HIS A 209 25.23 -0.70 10.71
C HIS A 209 24.89 -0.53 12.18
N LYS A 210 25.77 -0.94 13.08
CA LYS A 210 25.64 -0.55 14.48
C LYS A 210 25.81 0.98 14.54
N LEU A 211 24.85 1.69 15.11
CA LEU A 211 25.08 3.09 15.46
C LEU A 211 26.31 3.15 16.36
N THR A 212 27.38 3.76 15.87
CA THR A 212 28.49 4.19 16.72
C THR A 212 27.94 5.33 17.55
N LEU A 213 27.73 5.10 18.86
CA LEU A 213 27.36 6.11 19.84
C LEU A 213 28.48 7.12 19.99
#